data_93640f4528f6dec0574cf49707160133
#
_entry.id   93640f4528f6dec0574cf49707160133
#
_cell.length_a   1.000
_cell.length_b   1.000
_cell.length_c   1.000
_cell.angle_alpha   90.00
_cell.angle_beta   90.00
_cell.angle_gamma   90.00
#
_symmetry.space_group_name_H-M   'P 1'
#
loop_
_entity.id
_entity.type
_entity.pdbx_description
1 polymer ?
#
loop_
_entity_poly.entity_id
_entity_poly.type
_entity_poly.pdbx_seq_one_letter_code
_entity_poly.pdbx_strand_id
1 'polypeptide(L)'
;MFISAEKSEVPLLPPEGSTFDSCDWSVLSKFWHPVAFSADVQKEPVSACLLDIDLVVYRTVSGISVALDQCPHRGTRLSNGKLLSDELVCPMHGLRFDGQGSCTMVPSNPSNELSISPQLRLITFMVEERYGIVWTNLSGEPLWPLPEWEGIKNKSLKNVYIPSDTWNASAPRHVENFNDIAHFPWVHSQTFGAENVEPVPLYNVDETEFGLSFEIPYLEGGNRFPDEVESEDRQVTYRYELTFPFSTLLIISPDDSDYVQYFADTVCPVSACETKIFQVVTDTTGSPDEEFLVPESVAINNEDKDLVEGQRPRGLPLNLQLEGNIPADRMSIKYRRALSEKFKLGCHP
;
A
#
# COMPACT_ATOMS: atom_id res chain seq x y z
N MET A 1 -16.69 12.81 0.67
CA MET A 1 -17.95 12.70 1.47
C MET A 1 -17.82 11.41 2.24
N PHE A 2 -17.58 11.47 3.54
CA PHE A 2 -17.34 10.28 4.36
C PHE A 2 -18.65 9.51 4.49
N ILE A 3 -18.68 8.27 4.02
CA ILE A 3 -19.76 7.33 4.31
C ILE A 3 -19.39 6.70 5.65
N SER A 4 -19.96 7.18 6.76
CA SER A 4 -19.81 6.53 8.05
C SER A 4 -20.60 5.24 8.03
N ALA A 5 -19.91 4.09 7.92
CA ALA A 5 -20.53 2.82 8.26
C ALA A 5 -20.97 2.87 9.74
N GLU A 6 -22.18 2.41 10.03
CA GLU A 6 -22.58 2.18 11.43
C GLU A 6 -21.59 1.19 12.04
N LYS A 7 -20.94 1.57 13.15
CA LYS A 7 -19.92 0.77 13.83
C LYS A 7 -20.48 -0.61 14.16
N SER A 8 -19.77 -1.65 13.76
CA SER A 8 -19.89 -2.95 14.40
C SER A 8 -19.54 -2.77 15.88
N GLU A 9 -20.45 -3.08 16.80
CA GLU A 9 -20.21 -2.97 18.24
C GLU A 9 -19.18 -3.98 18.78
N VAL A 10 -18.72 -4.91 17.94
CA VAL A 10 -17.73 -5.93 18.31
C VAL A 10 -16.34 -5.37 17.97
N PRO A 11 -15.44 -5.20 18.96
CA PRO A 11 -14.07 -4.80 18.67
C PRO A 11 -13.43 -5.86 17.76
N LEU A 12 -12.87 -5.41 16.65
CA LEU A 12 -12.13 -6.30 15.77
C LEU A 12 -10.85 -6.73 16.49
N LEU A 13 -10.67 -8.03 16.61
CA LEU A 13 -9.50 -8.66 17.20
C LEU A 13 -8.66 -9.31 16.08
N PRO A 14 -7.35 -9.52 16.30
CA PRO A 14 -6.58 -10.33 15.37
C PRO A 14 -7.24 -11.69 15.18
N PRO A 15 -7.26 -12.23 13.95
CA PRO A 15 -7.84 -13.53 13.71
C PRO A 15 -7.07 -14.64 14.46
N GLU A 16 -7.75 -15.75 14.72
CA GLU A 16 -7.09 -16.94 15.30
C GLU A 16 -5.97 -17.39 14.37
N GLY A 17 -4.77 -17.57 14.92
CA GLY A 17 -3.58 -17.91 14.14
C GLY A 17 -2.94 -16.76 13.38
N SER A 18 -3.27 -15.50 13.71
CA SER A 18 -2.60 -14.33 13.14
C SER A 18 -1.08 -14.44 13.25
N THR A 19 -0.39 -14.03 12.21
CA THR A 19 1.07 -13.98 12.15
C THR A 19 1.65 -12.78 12.88
N PHE A 20 0.82 -11.76 13.16
CA PHE A 20 1.20 -10.59 13.93
C PHE A 20 1.03 -10.82 15.44
N ASP A 21 1.91 -10.20 16.23
CA ASP A 21 1.60 -10.00 17.64
C ASP A 21 0.32 -9.19 17.82
N SER A 22 -0.46 -9.48 18.85
CA SER A 22 -1.77 -8.85 19.07
C SER A 22 -1.69 -7.34 19.27
N CYS A 23 -0.60 -6.85 19.90
CA CYS A 23 -0.38 -5.43 20.11
C CYS A 23 0.00 -4.74 18.80
N ASP A 24 0.91 -5.33 18.01
CA ASP A 24 1.29 -4.82 16.69
C ASP A 24 0.07 -4.79 15.76
N TRP A 25 -0.71 -5.85 15.74
CA TRP A 25 -1.95 -5.91 14.98
C TRP A 25 -2.91 -4.78 15.35
N SER A 26 -3.13 -4.57 16.66
CA SER A 26 -4.03 -3.53 17.18
C SER A 26 -3.57 -2.12 16.80
N VAL A 27 -2.26 -1.87 16.71
CA VAL A 27 -1.71 -0.59 16.26
C VAL A 27 -1.87 -0.44 14.76
N LEU A 28 -1.46 -1.45 13.98
CA LEU A 28 -1.50 -1.42 12.52
C LEU A 28 -2.94 -1.31 11.98
N SER A 29 -3.93 -1.92 12.64
CA SER A 29 -5.34 -1.84 12.25
C SER A 29 -5.90 -0.41 12.26
N LYS A 30 -5.24 0.53 12.96
CA LYS A 30 -5.64 1.95 13.04
C LYS A 30 -5.10 2.81 11.90
N PHE A 31 -4.28 2.27 11.03
CA PHE A 31 -3.80 3.00 9.85
C PHE A 31 -4.65 2.69 8.62
N TRP A 32 -4.56 3.56 7.65
CA TRP A 32 -5.07 3.30 6.31
C TRP A 32 -4.08 2.41 5.56
N HIS A 33 -4.60 1.37 4.90
CA HIS A 33 -3.81 0.48 4.06
C HIS A 33 -4.45 0.33 2.69
N PRO A 34 -3.64 0.28 1.61
CA PRO A 34 -4.14 -0.01 0.27
C PRO A 34 -4.55 -1.48 0.19
N VAL A 35 -5.66 -1.80 -0.49
CA VAL A 35 -6.12 -3.19 -0.63
C VAL A 35 -6.39 -3.61 -2.08
N ALA A 36 -6.65 -2.65 -2.98
CA ALA A 36 -6.85 -2.90 -4.40
C ALA A 36 -6.58 -1.63 -5.21
N PHE A 37 -6.30 -1.75 -6.50
CA PHE A 37 -6.49 -0.62 -7.40
C PHE A 37 -7.98 -0.43 -7.70
N SER A 38 -8.42 0.82 -7.82
CA SER A 38 -9.82 1.14 -8.13
C SER A 38 -10.27 0.57 -9.48
N ALA A 39 -9.33 0.45 -10.43
CA ALA A 39 -9.59 -0.09 -11.75
C ALA A 39 -9.92 -1.60 -11.72
N ASP A 40 -9.41 -2.34 -10.76
CA ASP A 40 -9.66 -3.78 -10.62
C ASP A 40 -11.06 -4.05 -10.05
N VAL A 41 -11.63 -3.08 -9.31
CA VAL A 41 -12.93 -3.23 -8.61
C VAL A 41 -14.04 -2.64 -9.47
N GLN A 42 -14.45 -3.35 -10.52
CA GLN A 42 -15.47 -2.87 -11.45
C GLN A 42 -16.73 -3.76 -11.47
N LYS A 43 -16.66 -4.91 -12.14
CA LYS A 43 -17.83 -5.77 -12.43
C LYS A 43 -17.93 -6.97 -11.51
N GLU A 44 -16.81 -7.35 -10.90
CA GLU A 44 -16.72 -8.52 -10.04
C GLU A 44 -16.17 -8.09 -8.67
N PRO A 45 -16.50 -8.80 -7.59
CA PRO A 45 -15.87 -8.59 -6.30
C PRO A 45 -14.40 -9.03 -6.36
N VAL A 46 -13.53 -8.33 -5.65
CA VAL A 46 -12.08 -8.61 -5.59
C VAL A 46 -11.73 -9.12 -4.19
N SER A 47 -10.94 -10.18 -4.12
CA SER A 47 -10.37 -10.67 -2.87
C SER A 47 -9.14 -9.86 -2.50
N ALA A 48 -9.02 -9.50 -1.23
CA ALA A 48 -7.82 -8.91 -0.65
C ALA A 48 -7.53 -9.55 0.72
N CYS A 49 -6.33 -9.34 1.24
CA CYS A 49 -5.98 -9.71 2.60
C CYS A 49 -5.21 -8.58 3.24
N LEU A 50 -5.55 -8.22 4.47
CA LEU A 50 -4.91 -7.18 5.26
C LEU A 50 -4.79 -7.64 6.72
N LEU A 51 -3.55 -7.68 7.25
CA LEU A 51 -3.28 -8.10 8.63
C LEU A 51 -3.92 -9.47 8.97
N ASP A 52 -3.76 -10.44 8.07
CA ASP A 52 -4.34 -11.79 8.13
C ASP A 52 -5.89 -11.83 8.07
N ILE A 53 -6.55 -10.70 7.76
CA ILE A 53 -8.00 -10.64 7.56
C ILE A 53 -8.31 -10.75 6.06
N ASP A 54 -9.06 -11.79 5.69
CA ASP A 54 -9.61 -11.94 4.34
C ASP A 54 -10.70 -10.87 4.10
N LEU A 55 -10.58 -10.11 3.03
CA LEU A 55 -11.48 -9.02 2.65
C LEU A 55 -12.10 -9.26 1.28
N VAL A 56 -13.33 -8.83 1.11
CA VAL A 56 -13.98 -8.65 -0.19
C VAL A 56 -14.12 -7.15 -0.47
N VAL A 57 -13.63 -6.73 -1.63
CA VAL A 57 -13.77 -5.37 -2.14
C VAL A 57 -14.74 -5.39 -3.31
N TYR A 58 -15.79 -4.59 -3.27
CA TYR A 58 -16.81 -4.58 -4.31
C TYR A 58 -17.36 -3.18 -4.55
N ARG A 59 -17.85 -2.94 -5.76
CA ARG A 59 -18.37 -1.62 -6.18
C ARG A 59 -19.87 -1.67 -6.39
N THR A 60 -20.55 -0.72 -5.82
CA THR A 60 -21.99 -0.45 -6.01
C THR A 60 -22.17 0.97 -6.53
N VAL A 61 -23.39 1.37 -6.88
CA VAL A 61 -23.71 2.77 -7.27
C VAL A 61 -23.40 3.77 -6.15
N SER A 62 -23.41 3.32 -4.89
CA SER A 62 -23.06 4.16 -3.74
C SER A 62 -21.54 4.34 -3.55
N GLY A 63 -20.72 3.61 -4.31
CA GLY A 63 -19.26 3.64 -4.24
C GLY A 63 -18.66 2.27 -3.96
N ILE A 64 -17.37 2.26 -3.60
CA ILE A 64 -16.66 1.05 -3.19
C ILE A 64 -16.98 0.70 -1.74
N SER A 65 -17.09 -0.58 -1.48
CA SER A 65 -17.28 -1.16 -0.14
C SER A 65 -16.20 -2.20 0.12
N VAL A 66 -15.73 -2.26 1.37
CA VAL A 66 -14.81 -3.28 1.87
C VAL A 66 -15.48 -4.00 3.03
N ALA A 67 -15.52 -5.31 2.98
CA ALA A 67 -16.12 -6.13 4.02
C ALA A 67 -15.27 -7.37 4.31
N LEU A 68 -15.53 -8.02 5.45
CA LEU A 68 -14.98 -9.34 5.72
C LEU A 68 -15.42 -10.32 4.61
N ASP A 69 -14.48 -11.05 4.04
CA ASP A 69 -14.76 -12.03 2.95
C ASP A 69 -15.43 -13.29 3.48
N GLN A 70 -16.53 -13.07 4.20
CA GLN A 70 -17.26 -14.15 4.86
C GLN A 70 -18.78 -13.87 4.86
N CYS A 71 -19.55 -14.74 4.23
CA CYS A 71 -20.99 -14.67 4.28
C CYS A 71 -21.50 -14.97 5.70
N PRO A 72 -22.29 -14.08 6.32
CA PRO A 72 -22.79 -14.26 7.70
C PRO A 72 -23.71 -15.49 7.87
N HIS A 73 -24.17 -16.10 6.78
CA HIS A 73 -25.02 -17.28 6.84
C HIS A 73 -24.23 -18.55 7.18
N ARG A 74 -23.16 -18.86 6.43
CA ARG A 74 -22.39 -20.12 6.55
C ARG A 74 -20.89 -19.96 6.24
N GLY A 75 -20.36 -18.76 6.32
CA GLY A 75 -18.93 -18.53 6.19
C GLY A 75 -18.35 -18.65 4.78
N THR A 76 -19.18 -18.74 3.74
CA THR A 76 -18.69 -18.83 2.35
C THR A 76 -17.99 -17.54 1.94
N ARG A 77 -16.86 -17.65 1.23
CA ARG A 77 -16.16 -16.50 0.66
C ARG A 77 -17.05 -15.74 -0.32
N LEU A 78 -17.23 -14.45 -0.07
CA LEU A 78 -18.06 -13.56 -0.88
C LEU A 78 -17.32 -13.10 -2.14
N SER A 79 -16.00 -13.05 -2.10
CA SER A 79 -15.14 -12.76 -3.25
C SER A 79 -15.29 -13.78 -4.40
N ASN A 80 -15.77 -15.00 -4.10
CA ASN A 80 -16.13 -16.01 -5.11
C ASN A 80 -17.55 -15.80 -5.67
N GLY A 81 -18.24 -14.77 -5.23
CA GLY A 81 -19.57 -14.41 -5.67
C GLY A 81 -19.57 -13.56 -6.94
N LYS A 82 -20.59 -12.74 -7.09
CA LYS A 82 -20.73 -11.82 -8.22
C LYS A 82 -21.50 -10.57 -7.82
N LEU A 83 -21.43 -9.54 -8.64
CA LEU A 83 -22.32 -8.40 -8.54
C LEU A 83 -23.55 -8.62 -9.43
N LEU A 84 -24.74 -8.37 -8.90
CA LEU A 84 -25.98 -8.43 -9.64
C LEU A 84 -26.91 -7.30 -9.20
N SER A 85 -27.33 -6.46 -10.16
CA SER A 85 -28.23 -5.33 -9.87
C SER A 85 -27.74 -4.47 -8.70
N ASP A 86 -26.44 -4.17 -8.69
CA ASP A 86 -25.81 -3.32 -7.68
C ASP A 86 -25.67 -3.95 -6.27
N GLU A 87 -25.72 -5.24 -6.17
CA GLU A 87 -25.62 -6.00 -4.92
C GLU A 87 -24.57 -7.11 -5.02
N LEU A 88 -23.85 -7.34 -3.92
CA LEU A 88 -22.95 -8.48 -3.77
C LEU A 88 -23.77 -9.75 -3.49
N VAL A 89 -23.60 -10.77 -4.33
CA VAL A 89 -24.37 -12.02 -4.25
C VAL A 89 -23.49 -13.16 -3.75
N CYS A 90 -23.86 -13.73 -2.62
CA CYS A 90 -23.20 -14.92 -2.07
C CYS A 90 -23.33 -16.12 -3.03
N PRO A 91 -22.21 -16.78 -3.39
CA PRO A 91 -22.25 -17.86 -4.39
C PRO A 91 -22.99 -19.12 -3.91
N MET A 92 -23.16 -19.28 -2.59
CA MET A 92 -23.71 -20.53 -2.04
C MET A 92 -25.24 -20.56 -2.02
N HIS A 93 -25.90 -19.49 -1.52
CA HIS A 93 -27.37 -19.46 -1.38
C HIS A 93 -28.01 -18.22 -2.01
N GLY A 94 -27.23 -17.40 -2.72
CA GLY A 94 -27.73 -16.22 -3.43
C GLY A 94 -28.18 -15.06 -2.54
N LEU A 95 -27.83 -15.06 -1.23
CA LEU A 95 -28.07 -13.91 -0.38
C LEU A 95 -27.44 -12.67 -1.02
N ARG A 96 -28.17 -11.55 -1.01
CA ARG A 96 -27.71 -10.30 -1.58
C ARG A 96 -27.42 -9.26 -0.52
N PHE A 97 -26.36 -8.50 -0.73
CA PHE A 97 -25.91 -7.48 0.19
C PHE A 97 -25.67 -6.17 -0.56
N ASP A 98 -26.19 -5.08 0.01
CA ASP A 98 -25.96 -3.73 -0.53
C ASP A 98 -24.55 -3.19 -0.21
N GLY A 99 -24.24 -1.97 -0.65
CA GLY A 99 -22.98 -1.30 -0.37
C GLY A 99 -22.76 -0.95 1.11
N GLN A 100 -23.78 -1.08 1.95
CA GLN A 100 -23.70 -0.88 3.41
C GLN A 100 -23.59 -2.23 4.16
N GLY A 101 -23.53 -3.33 3.43
CA GLY A 101 -23.45 -4.68 3.98
C GLY A 101 -24.78 -5.23 4.50
N SER A 102 -25.89 -4.54 4.29
CA SER A 102 -27.20 -5.03 4.71
C SER A 102 -27.70 -6.12 3.78
N CYS A 103 -28.22 -7.21 4.33
CA CYS A 103 -28.85 -8.24 3.51
C CYS A 103 -30.19 -7.72 2.98
N THR A 104 -30.32 -7.66 1.67
CA THR A 104 -31.49 -7.11 0.95
C THR A 104 -32.40 -8.22 0.43
N MET A 105 -31.86 -9.43 0.21
CA MET A 105 -32.61 -10.56 -0.33
C MET A 105 -32.11 -11.89 0.21
N VAL A 106 -33.07 -12.75 0.55
CA VAL A 106 -32.88 -14.17 0.86
C VAL A 106 -33.71 -14.96 -0.14
N PRO A 107 -33.14 -15.50 -1.24
CA PRO A 107 -33.91 -16.10 -2.34
C PRO A 107 -34.79 -17.29 -1.93
N SER A 108 -34.40 -17.99 -0.87
CA SER A 108 -35.18 -19.15 -0.34
C SER A 108 -36.38 -18.74 0.52
N ASN A 109 -36.58 -17.48 0.82
CA ASN A 109 -37.78 -17.04 1.57
C ASN A 109 -39.03 -17.25 0.70
N PRO A 110 -40.09 -17.84 1.22
CA PRO A 110 -41.32 -18.12 0.46
C PRO A 110 -42.11 -16.86 0.10
N SER A 111 -41.90 -15.76 0.78
CA SER A 111 -42.47 -14.46 0.42
C SER A 111 -41.48 -13.33 0.80
N ASN A 112 -41.57 -12.21 0.05
CA ASN A 112 -40.80 -11.00 0.37
C ASN A 112 -41.27 -10.27 1.64
N GLU A 113 -42.35 -10.72 2.25
CA GLU A 113 -42.90 -10.15 3.49
C GLU A 113 -42.20 -10.66 4.76
N LEU A 114 -41.37 -11.75 4.65
CA LEU A 114 -40.62 -12.25 5.77
C LEU A 114 -39.47 -11.28 6.09
N SER A 115 -39.40 -10.87 7.35
CA SER A 115 -38.30 -10.04 7.81
C SER A 115 -36.96 -10.79 7.70
N ILE A 116 -35.98 -10.11 7.15
CA ILE A 116 -34.58 -10.61 7.10
C ILE A 116 -33.96 -10.43 8.49
N SER A 117 -33.32 -11.49 9.00
CA SER A 117 -32.63 -11.40 10.30
C SER A 117 -31.54 -10.32 10.30
N PRO A 118 -31.48 -9.46 11.31
CA PRO A 118 -30.39 -8.49 11.46
C PRO A 118 -28.99 -9.13 11.55
N GLN A 119 -28.91 -10.42 11.92
CA GLN A 119 -27.65 -11.17 11.94
C GLN A 119 -27.08 -11.45 10.53
N LEU A 120 -27.91 -11.30 9.48
CA LEU A 120 -27.47 -11.44 8.09
C LEU A 120 -26.92 -10.09 7.57
N ARG A 121 -25.93 -9.52 8.28
CA ARG A 121 -25.26 -8.29 7.89
C ARG A 121 -23.77 -8.54 7.75
N LEU A 122 -23.13 -7.98 6.72
CA LEU A 122 -21.68 -8.03 6.56
C LEU A 122 -21.00 -7.14 7.60
N ILE A 123 -19.83 -7.57 8.04
CA ILE A 123 -18.88 -6.72 8.75
C ILE A 123 -18.17 -5.88 7.69
N THR A 124 -18.46 -4.58 7.66
CA THR A 124 -17.88 -3.64 6.73
C THR A 124 -16.84 -2.76 7.40
N PHE A 125 -15.86 -2.28 6.62
CA PHE A 125 -14.77 -1.45 7.09
C PHE A 125 -14.85 -0.04 6.50
N MET A 126 -14.17 0.92 7.14
CA MET A 126 -14.00 2.25 6.55
C MET A 126 -13.24 2.13 5.23
N VAL A 127 -13.69 2.85 4.23
CA VAL A 127 -13.10 2.84 2.90
C VAL A 127 -12.97 4.26 2.37
N GLU A 128 -11.86 4.53 1.69
CA GLU A 128 -11.66 5.74 0.90
C GLU A 128 -11.03 5.35 -0.46
N GLU A 129 -11.54 5.95 -1.53
CA GLU A 129 -10.99 5.81 -2.88
C GLU A 129 -10.19 7.07 -3.20
N ARG A 130 -8.85 6.95 -3.21
CA ARG A 130 -7.96 8.07 -3.46
C ARG A 130 -6.76 7.63 -4.29
N TYR A 131 -6.33 8.45 -5.23
CA TYR A 131 -5.18 8.18 -6.12
C TYR A 131 -5.33 6.93 -6.99
N GLY A 132 -6.57 6.50 -7.30
CA GLY A 132 -6.85 5.25 -8.00
C GLY A 132 -6.59 3.99 -7.17
N ILE A 133 -6.45 4.14 -5.87
CA ILE A 133 -6.26 3.07 -4.89
C ILE A 133 -7.45 3.04 -3.94
N VAL A 134 -7.89 1.84 -3.59
CA VAL A 134 -8.86 1.57 -2.53
C VAL A 134 -8.12 1.39 -1.22
N TRP A 135 -8.38 2.29 -0.29
CA TRP A 135 -7.83 2.28 1.05
C TRP A 135 -8.86 1.80 2.05
N THR A 136 -8.45 1.03 3.03
CA THR A 136 -9.32 0.62 4.14
C THR A 136 -8.65 0.83 5.49
N ASN A 137 -9.48 1.05 6.50
CA ASN A 137 -9.09 1.10 7.90
C ASN A 137 -9.93 0.10 8.69
N LEU A 138 -9.28 -0.84 9.35
CA LEU A 138 -9.97 -1.93 10.05
C LEU A 138 -10.56 -1.50 11.39
N SER A 139 -9.95 -0.52 12.07
CA SER A 139 -10.39 -0.09 13.40
C SER A 139 -11.65 0.78 13.38
N GLY A 140 -11.98 1.41 12.25
CA GLY A 140 -13.01 2.42 12.16
C GLY A 140 -12.66 3.77 12.80
N GLU A 141 -11.43 3.90 13.32
CA GLU A 141 -10.89 5.12 13.95
C GLU A 141 -9.45 5.33 13.48
N PRO A 142 -9.26 5.89 12.26
CA PRO A 142 -7.93 6.06 11.71
C PRO A 142 -7.09 6.98 12.58
N LEU A 143 -5.87 6.54 12.91
CA LEU A 143 -4.93 7.28 13.73
C LEU A 143 -4.46 8.55 13.00
N TRP A 144 -4.28 8.46 11.68
CA TRP A 144 -3.84 9.55 10.82
C TRP A 144 -4.62 9.59 9.50
N PRO A 145 -4.65 10.74 8.83
CA PRO A 145 -5.24 10.84 7.50
C PRO A 145 -4.44 10.03 6.47
N LEU A 146 -5.02 9.82 5.29
CA LEU A 146 -4.29 9.30 4.12
C LEU A 146 -3.14 10.25 3.74
N PRO A 147 -2.07 9.73 3.14
CA PRO A 147 -0.95 10.55 2.68
C PRO A 147 -1.41 11.61 1.68
N GLU A 148 -0.74 12.76 1.68
CA GLU A 148 -0.93 13.81 0.70
C GLU A 148 0.21 13.73 -0.33
N TRP A 149 -0.04 13.11 -1.47
CA TRP A 149 0.94 12.95 -2.52
C TRP A 149 0.85 14.10 -3.52
N GLU A 150 1.83 15.01 -3.47
CA GLU A 150 2.01 16.06 -4.46
C GLU A 150 2.03 15.44 -5.87
N GLY A 151 1.89 16.12 -6.92
CA GLY A 151 1.86 15.55 -8.26
C GLY A 151 0.73 14.52 -8.49
N ILE A 152 0.72 13.41 -7.77
CA ILE A 152 -0.27 12.33 -7.92
C ILE A 152 -1.72 12.83 -7.72
N LYS A 153 -1.93 13.78 -6.81
CA LYS A 153 -3.25 14.41 -6.58
C LYS A 153 -3.65 15.42 -7.65
N ASN A 154 -2.71 15.84 -8.48
CA ASN A 154 -2.97 16.83 -9.52
C ASN A 154 -3.74 16.21 -10.70
N LYS A 155 -5.02 16.50 -10.78
CA LYS A 155 -5.91 15.95 -11.82
C LYS A 155 -5.56 16.37 -13.26
N SER A 156 -4.66 17.33 -13.45
CA SER A 156 -4.17 17.70 -14.78
C SER A 156 -3.03 16.81 -15.27
N LEU A 157 -2.46 16.00 -14.39
CA LEU A 157 -1.41 15.02 -14.71
C LEU A 157 -2.05 13.62 -14.83
N LYS A 158 -1.59 12.83 -15.81
CA LYS A 158 -1.99 11.44 -15.96
C LYS A 158 -1.20 10.59 -14.98
N ASN A 159 -1.90 9.76 -14.20
CA ASN A 159 -1.27 8.75 -13.36
C ASN A 159 -1.10 7.42 -14.12
N VAL A 160 0.05 6.80 -13.97
CA VAL A 160 0.38 5.44 -14.44
C VAL A 160 0.41 4.52 -13.23
N TYR A 161 -0.23 3.36 -13.35
CA TYR A 161 -0.33 2.38 -12.26
C TYR A 161 0.57 1.19 -12.58
N ILE A 162 1.51 0.91 -11.71
CA ILE A 162 2.38 -0.25 -11.84
C ILE A 162 1.62 -1.49 -11.34
N PRO A 163 1.62 -2.61 -12.06
CA PRO A 163 0.96 -3.83 -11.61
C PRO A 163 1.38 -4.21 -10.19
N SER A 164 0.40 -4.42 -9.30
CA SER A 164 0.69 -4.81 -7.92
C SER A 164 1.42 -6.15 -7.87
N ASP A 165 2.40 -6.25 -6.99
CA ASP A 165 3.16 -7.48 -6.75
C ASP A 165 3.13 -7.86 -5.27
N THR A 166 3.32 -9.13 -4.97
CA THR A 166 3.37 -9.65 -3.60
C THR A 166 4.75 -10.19 -3.29
N TRP A 167 5.34 -9.71 -2.21
CA TRP A 167 6.68 -10.10 -1.75
C TRP A 167 6.59 -10.89 -0.43
N ASN A 168 7.42 -11.93 -0.30
CA ASN A 168 7.56 -12.72 0.93
C ASN A 168 8.49 -12.03 1.93
N ALA A 169 8.22 -10.78 2.22
CA ALA A 169 8.93 -9.93 3.15
C ALA A 169 7.92 -9.09 3.95
N SER A 170 8.29 -8.65 5.15
CA SER A 170 7.43 -7.75 5.92
C SER A 170 7.29 -6.38 5.26
N ALA A 171 6.14 -5.73 5.44
CA ALA A 171 5.90 -4.38 4.93
C ALA A 171 7.01 -3.38 5.32
N PRO A 172 7.48 -3.30 6.57
CA PRO A 172 8.58 -2.41 6.91
C PRO A 172 9.93 -2.75 6.26
N ARG A 173 10.18 -4.01 5.84
CA ARG A 173 11.37 -4.36 5.04
C ARG A 173 11.33 -3.72 3.65
N HIS A 174 10.18 -3.80 2.98
CA HIS A 174 9.99 -3.14 1.70
C HIS A 174 10.14 -1.62 1.82
N VAL A 175 9.48 -1.01 2.82
CA VAL A 175 9.57 0.44 3.04
C VAL A 175 11.01 0.89 3.29
N GLU A 176 11.78 0.12 4.08
CA GLU A 176 13.19 0.40 4.32
C GLU A 176 14.00 0.33 3.02
N ASN A 177 13.79 -0.72 2.20
CA ASN A 177 14.46 -0.87 0.90
C ASN A 177 14.12 0.29 -0.04
N PHE A 178 12.84 0.65 -0.17
CA PHE A 178 12.41 1.74 -1.05
C PHE A 178 13.00 3.11 -0.65
N ASN A 179 13.31 3.30 0.63
CA ASN A 179 13.89 4.56 1.16
C ASN A 179 15.42 4.49 1.37
N ASP A 180 16.08 3.43 0.90
CA ASP A 180 17.54 3.31 0.91
C ASP A 180 18.12 3.70 -0.44
N ILE A 181 19.24 4.42 -0.44
CA ILE A 181 19.92 4.86 -1.67
C ILE A 181 21.22 4.09 -1.87
N ALA A 182 21.80 3.56 -0.77
CA ALA A 182 23.12 2.94 -0.80
C ALA A 182 23.20 1.69 -1.67
N HIS A 183 22.07 1.00 -1.88
CA HIS A 183 22.03 -0.22 -2.70
C HIS A 183 21.94 0.06 -4.21
N PHE A 184 21.54 1.26 -4.64
CA PHE A 184 21.24 1.56 -6.04
C PHE A 184 22.33 1.16 -7.03
N PRO A 185 23.61 1.55 -6.88
CA PRO A 185 24.62 1.19 -7.87
C PRO A 185 24.94 -0.31 -7.91
N TRP A 186 24.58 -1.06 -6.88
CA TRP A 186 24.82 -2.48 -6.77
C TRP A 186 23.68 -3.34 -7.28
N VAL A 187 22.45 -2.95 -6.96
CA VAL A 187 21.23 -3.70 -7.28
C VAL A 187 20.68 -3.28 -8.63
N HIS A 188 20.63 -1.97 -8.90
CA HIS A 188 19.99 -1.40 -10.08
C HIS A 188 20.96 -1.09 -11.24
N SER A 189 22.09 -1.79 -11.29
CA SER A 189 23.09 -1.60 -12.35
C SER A 189 22.58 -1.90 -13.78
N GLN A 190 21.44 -2.57 -13.90
CA GLN A 190 20.82 -2.88 -15.20
C GLN A 190 19.70 -1.89 -15.57
N THR A 191 19.30 -1.02 -14.63
CA THR A 191 18.25 -0.02 -14.81
C THR A 191 18.80 1.39 -14.66
N PHE A 192 18.71 1.99 -13.49
CA PHE A 192 19.10 3.40 -13.26
C PHE A 192 20.37 3.60 -12.42
N GLY A 193 20.98 2.54 -11.94
CA GLY A 193 22.21 2.62 -11.16
C GLY A 193 23.38 3.07 -12.01
N ALA A 194 24.12 4.12 -11.58
CA ALA A 194 25.30 4.59 -12.28
C ALA A 194 26.45 3.58 -12.22
N GLU A 195 27.25 3.46 -13.28
CA GLU A 195 28.44 2.62 -13.29
C GLU A 195 29.50 3.07 -12.27
N ASN A 196 29.57 4.38 -12.03
CA ASN A 196 30.50 4.97 -11.07
C ASN A 196 29.86 5.04 -9.69
N VAL A 197 30.26 4.16 -8.79
CA VAL A 197 29.79 4.14 -7.40
C VAL A 197 30.39 5.32 -6.62
N GLU A 198 29.57 6.29 -6.30
CA GLU A 198 29.95 7.40 -5.41
C GLU A 198 29.53 7.13 -3.96
N PRO A 199 30.29 7.65 -2.96
CA PRO A 199 29.85 7.57 -1.58
C PRO A 199 28.53 8.31 -1.38
N VAL A 200 27.57 7.68 -0.67
CA VAL A 200 26.32 8.35 -0.29
C VAL A 200 26.66 9.58 0.57
N PRO A 201 26.29 10.81 0.16
CA PRO A 201 26.57 11.98 0.93
C PRO A 201 25.81 11.98 2.26
N LEU A 202 26.32 12.72 3.25
CA LEU A 202 25.61 12.86 4.52
C LEU A 202 24.35 13.70 4.30
N TYR A 203 23.21 13.17 4.67
CA TYR A 203 21.92 13.83 4.57
C TYR A 203 21.22 13.92 5.93
N ASN A 204 20.29 14.86 6.07
CA ASN A 204 19.44 14.97 7.24
C ASN A 204 18.10 14.30 6.97
N VAL A 205 17.51 13.73 8.02
CA VAL A 205 16.14 13.22 7.96
C VAL A 205 15.31 14.05 8.92
N ASP A 206 14.29 14.71 8.41
CA ASP A 206 13.41 15.58 9.17
C ASP A 206 12.14 14.85 9.57
N GLU A 207 11.62 15.14 10.76
CA GLU A 207 10.32 14.67 11.18
C GLU A 207 9.23 15.60 10.64
N THR A 208 8.21 15.01 10.03
CA THR A 208 7.01 15.72 9.61
C THR A 208 5.86 15.41 10.58
N GLU A 209 4.70 16.02 10.40
CA GLU A 209 3.53 15.77 11.24
C GLU A 209 3.13 14.28 11.25
N PHE A 210 3.21 13.62 10.10
CA PHE A 210 2.77 12.23 9.91
C PHE A 210 3.88 11.27 9.45
N GLY A 211 5.14 11.70 9.44
CA GLY A 211 6.18 10.87 8.87
C GLY A 211 7.60 11.40 9.00
N LEU A 212 8.38 11.12 7.98
CA LEU A 212 9.76 11.53 7.81
C LEU A 212 9.98 12.09 6.41
N SER A 213 10.94 13.00 6.25
CA SER A 213 11.38 13.45 4.92
C SER A 213 12.89 13.62 4.87
N PHE A 214 13.45 13.43 3.69
CA PHE A 214 14.84 13.75 3.41
C PHE A 214 15.05 14.04 1.94
N GLU A 215 16.13 14.73 1.63
CA GLU A 215 16.54 15.07 0.28
C GLU A 215 18.02 14.75 0.11
N ILE A 216 18.37 14.24 -1.07
CA ILE A 216 19.73 13.82 -1.37
C ILE A 216 20.02 13.94 -2.87
N PRO A 217 21.18 14.49 -3.27
CA PRO A 217 21.65 14.40 -4.65
C PRO A 217 22.08 12.97 -4.97
N TYR A 218 21.78 12.51 -6.18
CA TYR A 218 22.19 11.22 -6.70
C TYR A 218 22.61 11.33 -8.17
N LEU A 219 23.60 10.54 -8.56
CA LEU A 219 24.01 10.40 -9.96
C LEU A 219 23.27 9.19 -10.56
N GLU A 220 22.24 9.43 -11.35
CA GLU A 220 21.52 8.38 -12.08
C GLU A 220 22.26 8.02 -13.38
N GLY A 221 22.32 6.74 -13.69
CA GLY A 221 22.81 6.23 -14.96
C GLY A 221 21.68 5.87 -15.92
N GLY A 222 21.97 5.90 -17.21
CA GLY A 222 21.05 5.42 -18.24
C GLY A 222 20.01 6.42 -18.75
N ASN A 223 19.28 6.00 -19.80
CA ASN A 223 18.26 6.79 -20.50
C ASN A 223 16.89 6.68 -19.80
N ARG A 224 16.73 7.36 -18.69
CA ARG A 224 15.50 7.28 -17.89
C ARG A 224 14.53 8.44 -18.13
N PHE A 225 15.03 9.58 -18.59
CA PHE A 225 14.20 10.76 -18.75
C PHE A 225 13.87 11.04 -20.22
N PRO A 226 12.65 11.57 -20.51
CA PRO A 226 12.19 11.78 -21.89
C PRO A 226 13.04 12.72 -22.74
N ASP A 227 13.84 13.59 -22.11
CA ASP A 227 14.70 14.59 -22.75
C ASP A 227 16.16 14.16 -22.89
N GLU A 228 16.51 12.93 -22.49
CA GLU A 228 17.85 12.39 -22.65
C GLU A 228 18.14 12.00 -24.10
N VAL A 229 19.30 12.44 -24.59
CA VAL A 229 19.75 12.20 -25.98
C VAL A 229 20.77 11.10 -26.09
N GLU A 230 21.52 10.83 -25.05
CA GLU A 230 22.52 9.77 -24.92
C GLU A 230 22.61 9.28 -23.47
N SER A 231 23.14 8.05 -23.27
CA SER A 231 23.24 7.38 -21.97
C SER A 231 24.37 7.94 -21.08
N GLU A 232 24.37 9.24 -20.82
CA GLU A 232 25.27 9.83 -19.83
C GLU A 232 24.63 9.84 -18.44
N ASP A 233 25.47 9.63 -17.41
CA ASP A 233 25.02 9.77 -16.02
C ASP A 233 24.49 11.17 -15.78
N ARG A 234 23.34 11.29 -15.11
CA ARG A 234 22.66 12.56 -14.88
C ARG A 234 22.51 12.85 -13.39
N GLN A 235 22.89 14.06 -12.99
CA GLN A 235 22.68 14.50 -11.62
C GLN A 235 21.21 14.79 -11.37
N VAL A 236 20.66 14.18 -10.32
CA VAL A 236 19.27 14.34 -9.90
C VAL A 236 19.21 14.63 -8.40
N THR A 237 18.14 15.25 -7.98
CA THR A 237 17.80 15.37 -6.57
C THR A 237 16.61 14.44 -6.24
N TYR A 238 16.81 13.54 -5.29
CA TYR A 238 15.77 12.69 -4.73
C TYR A 238 15.23 13.29 -3.44
N ARG A 239 13.92 13.56 -3.39
CA ARG A 239 13.22 13.93 -2.17
C ARG A 239 12.24 12.86 -1.79
N TYR A 240 12.41 12.30 -0.61
CA TYR A 240 11.54 11.27 -0.04
C TYR A 240 10.63 11.85 1.03
N GLU A 241 9.34 11.53 0.95
CA GLU A 241 8.32 11.91 1.92
C GLU A 241 7.59 10.64 2.39
N LEU A 242 8.07 10.06 3.49
CA LEU A 242 7.44 8.89 4.11
C LEU A 242 6.30 9.35 5.02
N THR A 243 5.09 8.84 4.78
CA THR A 243 3.96 8.85 5.71
C THR A 243 3.88 7.50 6.41
N PHE A 244 3.94 7.52 7.75
CA PHE A 244 3.88 6.28 8.52
C PHE A 244 2.52 5.57 8.34
N PRO A 245 2.47 4.22 8.38
CA PRO A 245 3.64 3.38 8.57
C PRO A 245 4.34 2.99 7.26
N PHE A 246 3.66 3.00 6.10
CA PHE A 246 4.07 2.26 4.91
C PHE A 246 3.82 2.98 3.58
N SER A 247 3.82 4.29 3.54
CA SER A 247 3.57 5.03 2.30
C SER A 247 4.65 6.06 2.05
N THR A 248 5.32 6.01 0.91
CA THR A 248 6.37 6.95 0.52
C THR A 248 6.03 7.63 -0.81
N LEU A 249 6.27 8.92 -0.90
CA LEU A 249 6.36 9.65 -2.15
C LEU A 249 7.83 9.95 -2.41
N LEU A 250 8.36 9.44 -3.50
CA LEU A 250 9.66 9.82 -4.05
C LEU A 250 9.42 10.87 -5.15
N ILE A 251 10.12 11.98 -5.06
CA ILE A 251 10.13 13.06 -6.04
C ILE A 251 11.52 13.14 -6.64
N ILE A 252 11.60 12.96 -7.95
CA ILE A 252 12.85 12.93 -8.70
C ILE A 252 12.91 14.19 -9.57
N SER A 253 13.95 14.98 -9.38
CA SER A 253 14.16 16.24 -10.12
C SER A 253 15.57 16.28 -10.68
N PRO A 254 15.75 16.18 -12.02
CA PRO A 254 17.04 16.43 -12.64
C PRO A 254 17.47 17.88 -12.41
N ASP A 255 18.77 18.09 -12.13
CA ASP A 255 19.29 19.42 -11.76
C ASP A 255 19.34 20.39 -12.96
N ASP A 256 19.27 19.88 -14.18
CA ASP A 256 19.41 20.60 -15.44
C ASP A 256 18.09 20.81 -16.21
N SER A 257 16.94 20.43 -15.64
CA SER A 257 15.64 20.60 -16.28
C SER A 257 14.52 20.92 -15.29
N ASP A 258 13.38 21.41 -15.80
CA ASP A 258 12.15 21.63 -15.01
C ASP A 258 11.29 20.35 -14.91
N TYR A 259 11.78 19.20 -15.41
CA TYR A 259 11.11 17.92 -15.28
C TYR A 259 11.05 17.47 -13.84
N VAL A 260 9.90 16.98 -13.42
CA VAL A 260 9.75 16.34 -12.10
C VAL A 260 8.91 15.07 -12.26
N GLN A 261 9.43 13.96 -11.74
CA GLN A 261 8.70 12.72 -11.62
C GLN A 261 8.27 12.48 -10.17
N TYR A 262 7.04 12.04 -10.00
CA TYR A 262 6.46 11.67 -8.70
C TYR A 262 6.19 10.18 -8.70
N PHE A 263 6.81 9.47 -7.79
CA PHE A 263 6.67 8.02 -7.64
C PHE A 263 6.13 7.73 -6.24
N ALA A 264 4.84 7.40 -6.16
CA ALA A 264 4.21 7.00 -4.91
C ALA A 264 4.28 5.48 -4.76
N ASP A 265 4.82 5.03 -3.62
CA ASP A 265 4.90 3.64 -3.20
C ASP A 265 4.15 3.45 -1.88
N THR A 266 3.29 2.44 -1.82
CA THR A 266 2.56 2.11 -0.60
C THR A 266 2.27 0.62 -0.55
N VAL A 267 2.25 0.06 0.66
CA VAL A 267 2.13 -1.38 0.80
C VAL A 267 1.03 -1.81 1.75
N CYS A 268 0.41 -2.94 1.41
CA CYS A 268 -0.54 -3.65 2.24
C CYS A 268 0.20 -4.76 3.01
N PRO A 269 0.26 -4.72 4.33
CA PRO A 269 0.77 -5.83 5.13
C PRO A 269 -0.25 -6.98 5.11
N VAL A 270 -0.06 -7.94 4.19
CA VAL A 270 -0.92 -9.12 4.04
C VAL A 270 -0.80 -9.99 5.29
N SER A 271 0.44 -10.31 5.68
CA SER A 271 0.80 -10.98 6.91
C SER A 271 2.07 -10.33 7.52
N ALA A 272 2.53 -10.80 8.65
CA ALA A 272 3.77 -10.27 9.26
C ALA A 272 5.01 -10.43 8.37
N CYS A 273 4.99 -11.34 7.39
CA CYS A 273 6.10 -11.64 6.50
C CYS A 273 5.71 -11.69 5.01
N GLU A 274 4.57 -11.11 4.67
CA GLU A 274 4.10 -10.99 3.29
C GLU A 274 3.47 -9.62 3.09
N THR A 275 3.84 -8.94 2.01
CA THR A 275 3.34 -7.60 1.69
C THR A 275 2.95 -7.49 0.23
N LYS A 276 1.88 -6.76 -0.07
CA LYS A 276 1.47 -6.43 -1.44
C LYS A 276 1.75 -4.96 -1.72
N ILE A 277 2.39 -4.69 -2.86
CA ILE A 277 2.91 -3.39 -3.24
C ILE A 277 1.96 -2.72 -4.22
N PHE A 278 1.74 -1.42 -4.04
CA PHE A 278 0.96 -0.56 -4.91
C PHE A 278 1.78 0.68 -5.25
N GLN A 279 2.01 0.92 -6.53
CA GLN A 279 2.83 2.03 -7.01
C GLN A 279 2.06 2.85 -8.05
N VAL A 280 2.20 4.17 -7.96
CA VAL A 280 1.58 5.13 -8.88
C VAL A 280 2.63 6.16 -9.28
N VAL A 281 2.80 6.36 -10.58
CA VAL A 281 3.79 7.29 -11.15
C VAL A 281 3.10 8.37 -11.96
N THR A 282 3.57 9.59 -11.87
CA THR A 282 3.21 10.69 -12.77
C THR A 282 4.39 11.63 -12.97
N ASP A 283 4.32 12.51 -13.95
CA ASP A 283 5.35 13.51 -14.19
C ASP A 283 4.79 14.84 -14.68
N THR A 284 5.64 15.85 -14.72
CA THR A 284 5.27 17.21 -15.13
C THR A 284 5.03 17.39 -16.62
N THR A 285 5.28 16.37 -17.47
CA THR A 285 4.87 16.39 -18.88
C THR A 285 3.35 16.31 -19.02
N GLY A 286 2.67 15.78 -18.00
CA GLY A 286 1.22 15.51 -17.99
C GLY A 286 0.81 14.30 -18.82
N SER A 287 1.75 13.64 -19.48
CA SER A 287 1.54 12.45 -20.31
C SER A 287 2.72 11.48 -20.17
N PRO A 288 2.93 10.92 -18.98
CA PRO A 288 4.02 9.98 -18.72
C PRO A 288 3.95 8.79 -19.70
N ASP A 289 5.11 8.34 -20.14
CA ASP A 289 5.23 7.20 -21.07
C ASP A 289 4.98 5.88 -20.33
N GLU A 290 3.74 5.42 -20.40
CA GLU A 290 3.30 4.19 -19.74
C GLU A 290 3.98 2.94 -20.34
N GLU A 291 4.27 2.93 -21.67
CA GLU A 291 4.93 1.81 -22.34
C GLU A 291 6.38 1.64 -21.87
N PHE A 292 7.01 2.71 -21.44
CA PHE A 292 8.33 2.73 -20.82
C PHE A 292 8.26 2.49 -19.30
N LEU A 293 7.48 3.29 -18.57
CA LEU A 293 7.46 3.31 -17.10
C LEU A 293 7.00 2.00 -16.47
N VAL A 294 6.02 1.31 -17.06
CA VAL A 294 5.51 0.08 -16.46
C VAL A 294 6.55 -1.05 -16.54
N PRO A 295 7.14 -1.40 -17.69
CA PRO A 295 8.18 -2.43 -17.74
C PRO A 295 9.42 -2.09 -16.93
N GLU A 296 9.85 -0.83 -16.92
CA GLU A 296 11.00 -0.38 -16.13
C GLU A 296 10.76 -0.53 -14.64
N SER A 297 9.63 -0.02 -14.13
CA SER A 297 9.30 -0.14 -12.70
C SER A 297 9.17 -1.61 -12.26
N VAL A 298 8.60 -2.47 -13.11
CA VAL A 298 8.55 -3.92 -12.85
C VAL A 298 9.94 -4.53 -12.83
N ALA A 299 10.86 -4.11 -13.71
CA ALA A 299 12.24 -4.59 -13.72
C ALA A 299 12.97 -4.18 -12.43
N ILE A 300 12.87 -2.91 -12.02
CA ILE A 300 13.43 -2.39 -10.77
C ILE A 300 12.91 -3.17 -9.56
N ASN A 301 11.60 -3.37 -9.48
CA ASN A 301 10.99 -4.15 -8.40
C ASN A 301 11.51 -5.60 -8.36
N ASN A 302 11.76 -6.22 -9.51
CA ASN A 302 12.29 -7.59 -9.59
C ASN A 302 13.77 -7.68 -9.17
N GLU A 303 14.57 -6.64 -9.43
CA GLU A 303 15.97 -6.56 -8.96
C GLU A 303 16.04 -6.55 -7.44
N ASP A 304 15.11 -5.83 -6.78
CA ASP A 304 15.01 -5.76 -5.31
C ASP A 304 14.42 -7.02 -4.67
N LYS A 305 13.38 -7.58 -5.29
CA LYS A 305 12.52 -8.60 -4.70
C LYS A 305 13.29 -9.78 -4.10
N ASP A 306 14.14 -10.40 -4.91
CA ASP A 306 14.90 -11.59 -4.49
C ASP A 306 15.84 -11.28 -3.32
N LEU A 307 16.41 -10.08 -3.29
CA LEU A 307 17.31 -9.64 -2.23
C LEU A 307 16.55 -9.38 -0.93
N VAL A 308 15.44 -8.66 -0.99
CA VAL A 308 14.62 -8.34 0.18
C VAL A 308 13.94 -9.60 0.74
N GLU A 309 13.42 -10.49 -0.09
CA GLU A 309 12.89 -11.79 0.34
C GLU A 309 13.96 -12.70 0.93
N GLY A 310 15.22 -12.51 0.49
CA GLY A 310 16.41 -13.22 1.01
C GLY A 310 16.86 -12.77 2.40
N GLN A 311 16.48 -11.58 2.87
CA GLN A 311 16.91 -11.04 4.18
C GLN A 311 16.42 -11.91 5.35
N ARG A 312 17.23 -11.95 6.41
CA ARG A 312 16.90 -12.69 7.65
C ARG A 312 17.22 -11.84 8.89
N PRO A 313 16.27 -11.74 9.85
CA PRO A 313 14.92 -12.30 9.81
C PRO A 313 14.05 -11.63 8.71
N ARG A 314 12.96 -12.28 8.29
CA ARG A 314 12.02 -11.73 7.30
C ARG A 314 11.31 -10.46 7.81
N GLY A 315 10.98 -10.43 9.11
CA GLY A 315 10.51 -9.22 9.77
C GLY A 315 11.64 -8.23 9.97
N LEU A 316 11.36 -6.93 9.84
CA LEU A 316 12.34 -5.88 10.10
C LEU A 316 12.67 -5.83 11.60
N PRO A 317 13.93 -6.07 12.04
CA PRO A 317 14.28 -5.90 13.44
C PRO A 317 14.23 -4.43 13.84
N LEU A 318 13.36 -4.09 14.77
CA LEU A 318 13.25 -2.72 15.27
C LEU A 318 14.32 -2.41 16.35
N ASN A 319 14.91 -3.44 16.96
CA ASN A 319 16.09 -3.27 17.79
C ASN A 319 17.34 -3.09 16.92
N LEU A 320 17.88 -1.87 16.86
CA LEU A 320 19.04 -1.50 16.04
C LEU A 320 20.32 -2.27 16.35
N GLN A 321 20.39 -3.00 17.47
CA GLN A 321 21.58 -3.81 17.83
C GLN A 321 21.58 -5.19 17.14
N LEU A 322 20.48 -5.59 16.52
CA LEU A 322 20.38 -6.89 15.86
C LEU A 322 20.97 -6.90 14.44
N GLU A 323 21.18 -5.74 13.84
CA GLU A 323 21.83 -5.59 12.54
C GLU A 323 22.90 -4.48 12.61
N GLY A 324 23.93 -4.58 11.77
CA GLY A 324 24.96 -3.55 11.66
C GLY A 324 24.40 -2.35 10.89
N ASN A 325 24.74 -1.14 11.33
CA ASN A 325 24.32 0.09 10.66
C ASN A 325 25.54 0.82 10.09
N ILE A 326 25.38 1.41 8.91
CA ILE A 326 26.38 2.23 8.23
C ILE A 326 25.93 3.71 8.18
N PRO A 327 26.82 4.66 7.87
CA PRO A 327 26.47 6.09 7.84
C PRO A 327 25.33 6.46 6.88
N ALA A 328 25.10 5.66 5.84
CA ALA A 328 24.00 5.84 4.88
C ALA A 328 22.62 5.51 5.48
N ASP A 329 22.52 4.69 6.53
CA ASP A 329 21.26 4.16 7.10
C ASP A 329 20.49 5.19 7.95
N ARG A 330 20.70 6.48 7.75
CA ARG A 330 20.07 7.52 8.58
C ARG A 330 18.55 7.46 8.56
N MET A 331 17.98 7.23 7.36
CA MET A 331 16.54 7.08 7.19
C MET A 331 16.05 5.81 7.86
N SER A 332 16.66 4.65 7.59
CA SER A 332 16.34 3.36 8.19
C SER A 332 16.36 3.41 9.72
N ILE A 333 17.40 4.02 10.30
CA ILE A 333 17.52 4.18 11.76
C ILE A 333 16.36 5.01 12.33
N LYS A 334 16.03 6.15 11.71
CA LYS A 334 14.90 6.99 12.18
C LYS A 334 13.56 6.27 12.01
N TYR A 335 13.38 5.58 10.88
CA TYR A 335 12.17 4.81 10.60
C TYR A 335 11.95 3.71 11.64
N ARG A 336 12.97 2.85 11.88
CA ARG A 336 12.90 1.76 12.90
C ARG A 336 12.63 2.32 14.30
N ARG A 337 13.27 3.43 14.68
CA ARG A 337 13.01 4.11 15.97
C ARG A 337 11.56 4.60 16.05
N ALA A 338 11.04 5.23 14.98
CA ALA A 338 9.66 5.70 14.99
C ALA A 338 8.67 4.54 15.13
N LEU A 339 8.89 3.42 14.43
CA LEU A 339 8.05 2.24 14.56
C LEU A 339 8.06 1.68 16.00
N SER A 340 9.24 1.57 16.64
CA SER A 340 9.35 1.03 18.00
C SER A 340 8.99 2.04 19.09
N GLU A 341 9.48 3.28 19.00
CA GLU A 341 9.36 4.26 20.09
C GLU A 341 8.01 5.01 20.06
N LYS A 342 7.56 5.42 18.85
CA LYS A 342 6.33 6.19 18.69
C LYS A 342 5.10 5.29 18.65
N PHE A 343 5.17 4.18 17.92
CA PHE A 343 4.03 3.27 17.72
C PHE A 343 4.10 2.02 18.59
N LYS A 344 5.21 1.78 19.28
CA LYS A 344 5.41 0.59 20.14
C LYS A 344 5.33 -0.74 19.41
N LEU A 345 5.62 -0.75 18.09
CA LEU A 345 5.69 -2.00 17.34
C LEU A 345 6.93 -2.81 17.73
N GLY A 346 6.82 -4.13 17.70
CA GLY A 346 7.93 -5.05 18.02
C GLY A 346 8.47 -4.94 19.44
N CYS A 347 7.75 -4.28 20.36
CA CYS A 347 8.19 -4.03 21.73
C CYS A 347 7.72 -5.08 22.74
N HIS A 348 7.40 -6.30 22.28
CA HIS A 348 6.87 -7.35 23.14
C HIS A 348 7.96 -8.33 23.53
N PRO A 349 7.95 -8.83 24.81
CA PRO A 349 8.98 -9.75 25.32
C PRO A 349 8.96 -11.13 24.67
#